data_9d80265d671d79acc3ff88b2d9a4b482
#
_entry.id   9d80265d671d79acc3ff88b2d9a4b482
#
_cell.length_a   1.000
_cell.length_b   1.000
_cell.length_c   1.000
_cell.angle_alpha   90.00
_cell.angle_beta   90.00
_cell.angle_gamma   90.00
#
_symmetry.space_group_name_H-M   'P 1'
#
loop_
_entity.id
_entity.type
_entity.pdbx_description
1 polymer ?
#
loop_
_entity_poly.entity_id
_entity_poly.type
_entity_poly.pdbx_seq_one_letter_code
_entity_poly.pdbx_strand_id
1 'polypeptide(L)'
;MTADTPRGRQAAMPFILVTVLIDMMSIGLIIPVLPALVGTFTGSTTDQTFWFGVVSFTFGIANFFGSPVLGALSDRFGRRPVLLLGFCGLAFSFFATALAPALWVLVAVRLVSGALQANAAVAQSYVADISTPQERARRFGLLGATFGVGFILGPVTGGLLGDIDLHLPFYVAGGLALLNTLYGVFVLPESLPASKRRPFEWRRANPVHSLRELRALRGVGPLVTVMALGSLAQFTLHSTWVLYTGLKFGWGPRENGWSLFAVGLMSALVQGGLMRQLLKRNTPQKLVRLGLISSALSYLCWGLAPEGWMMYAVIGLNLLGFTVTASLQSMVSNAADATSQGRTMGSVASLNSLMAVLAPLTGAGLLTLVSHRPQGDFWIGLPFYFCALLQAVAAVIAFRHFRQRSATSAASSAA
;
A
#
# COMPACT_ATOMS: atom_id res chain seq x y z
N MET A 1 -29.90 14.43 2.53
CA MET A 1 -29.83 14.04 3.94
C MET A 1 -28.52 14.59 4.51
N THR A 2 -28.58 15.50 5.46
CA THR A 2 -27.38 16.04 6.12
C THR A 2 -26.93 15.05 7.20
N ALA A 3 -25.64 14.74 7.25
CA ALA A 3 -25.05 13.82 8.22
C ALA A 3 -25.02 14.38 9.67
N ASP A 4 -25.70 15.45 9.94
CA ASP A 4 -25.67 16.13 11.24
C ASP A 4 -26.56 15.48 12.33
N THR A 5 -27.44 14.56 11.96
CA THR A 5 -28.21 13.78 12.96
C THR A 5 -27.47 12.47 13.31
N PRO A 6 -27.58 11.97 14.56
CA PRO A 6 -26.98 10.68 14.94
C PRO A 6 -27.39 9.53 14.01
N ARG A 7 -28.61 9.52 13.50
CA ARG A 7 -29.10 8.54 12.51
C ARG A 7 -28.45 8.71 11.14
N GLY A 8 -28.20 9.95 10.68
CA GLY A 8 -27.50 10.21 9.41
C GLY A 8 -26.06 9.75 9.42
N ARG A 9 -25.35 9.86 10.56
CA ARG A 9 -23.97 9.38 10.74
C ARG A 9 -23.85 7.85 10.76
N GLN A 10 -24.85 7.16 11.30
CA GLN A 10 -24.87 5.69 11.29
C GLN A 10 -25.16 5.16 9.87
N ALA A 11 -26.06 5.79 9.14
CA ALA A 11 -26.41 5.40 7.79
C ALA A 11 -25.27 5.65 6.77
N ALA A 12 -24.38 6.63 7.00
CA ALA A 12 -23.27 6.93 6.10
C ALA A 12 -22.16 5.85 6.10
N MET A 13 -22.02 5.06 7.17
CA MET A 13 -20.94 4.07 7.27
C MET A 13 -21.05 2.93 6.25
N PRO A 14 -22.20 2.25 6.06
CA PRO A 14 -22.32 1.24 5.01
C PRO A 14 -21.99 1.80 3.61
N PHE A 15 -22.41 3.02 3.32
CA PHE A 15 -22.18 3.63 2.01
C PHE A 15 -20.69 3.83 1.71
N ILE A 16 -19.92 4.36 2.65
CA ILE A 16 -18.47 4.53 2.45
C ILE A 16 -17.75 3.18 2.39
N LEU A 17 -18.20 2.15 3.12
CA LEU A 17 -17.61 0.82 3.05
C LEU A 17 -17.80 0.17 1.67
N VAL A 18 -19.00 0.25 1.09
CA VAL A 18 -19.26 -0.24 -0.27
C VAL A 18 -18.39 0.48 -1.29
N THR A 19 -18.34 1.80 -1.19
CA THR A 19 -17.50 2.66 -2.04
C THR A 19 -16.03 2.26 -1.99
N VAL A 20 -15.49 2.05 -0.79
CA VAL A 20 -14.09 1.66 -0.57
C VAL A 20 -13.84 0.23 -1.06
N LEU A 21 -14.78 -0.68 -0.86
CA LEU A 21 -14.66 -2.06 -1.37
C LEU A 21 -14.51 -2.07 -2.89
N ILE A 22 -15.40 -1.37 -3.59
CA ILE A 22 -15.37 -1.28 -5.06
C ILE A 22 -14.07 -0.61 -5.53
N ASP A 23 -13.62 0.46 -4.87
CA ASP A 23 -12.38 1.15 -5.18
C ASP A 23 -11.16 0.23 -5.06
N MET A 24 -11.05 -0.51 -3.96
CA MET A 24 -9.94 -1.44 -3.70
C MET A 24 -9.97 -2.66 -4.63
N MET A 25 -11.15 -3.19 -4.93
CA MET A 25 -11.30 -4.25 -5.93
C MET A 25 -10.84 -3.77 -7.32
N SER A 26 -11.25 -2.58 -7.73
CA SER A 26 -10.88 -2.00 -9.03
C SER A 26 -9.37 -1.83 -9.16
N ILE A 27 -8.70 -1.36 -8.10
CA ILE A 27 -7.23 -1.24 -8.06
C ILE A 27 -6.57 -2.63 -8.08
N GLY A 28 -7.10 -3.56 -7.30
CA GLY A 28 -6.58 -4.92 -7.22
C GLY A 28 -6.64 -5.69 -8.53
N LEU A 29 -7.70 -5.50 -9.32
CA LEU A 29 -7.91 -6.14 -10.63
C LEU A 29 -6.74 -5.95 -11.60
N ILE A 30 -6.11 -4.79 -11.60
CA ILE A 30 -5.07 -4.46 -12.57
C ILE A 30 -3.67 -4.94 -12.18
N ILE A 31 -3.43 -5.25 -10.89
CA ILE A 31 -2.09 -5.59 -10.39
C ILE A 31 -1.46 -6.77 -11.13
N PRO A 32 -2.13 -7.93 -11.29
CA PRO A 32 -1.54 -9.09 -11.95
C PRO A 32 -1.39 -8.93 -13.47
N VAL A 33 -2.05 -7.96 -14.07
CA VAL A 33 -2.19 -7.84 -15.53
C VAL A 33 -1.36 -6.71 -16.12
N LEU A 34 -1.14 -5.63 -15.36
CA LEU A 34 -0.46 -4.45 -15.86
C LEU A 34 0.96 -4.72 -16.42
N PRO A 35 1.82 -5.57 -15.79
CA PRO A 35 3.12 -5.89 -16.36
C PRO A 35 3.01 -6.61 -17.71
N ALA A 36 2.05 -7.52 -17.86
CA ALA A 36 1.81 -8.21 -19.12
C ALA A 36 1.31 -7.25 -20.21
N LEU A 37 0.41 -6.31 -19.86
CA LEU A 37 -0.05 -5.28 -20.79
C LEU A 37 1.11 -4.37 -21.26
N VAL A 38 2.02 -3.96 -20.36
CA VAL A 38 3.23 -3.23 -20.76
C VAL A 38 4.08 -4.05 -21.72
N GLY A 39 4.18 -5.37 -21.51
CA GLY A 39 4.89 -6.29 -22.37
C GLY A 39 4.37 -6.32 -23.81
N THR A 40 3.10 -6.07 -24.06
CA THR A 40 2.52 -6.02 -25.43
C THR A 40 3.07 -4.85 -26.28
N PHE A 41 3.63 -3.81 -25.63
CA PHE A 41 4.19 -2.64 -26.30
C PHE A 41 5.73 -2.70 -26.39
N THR A 42 6.38 -3.75 -25.90
CA THR A 42 7.84 -3.85 -25.83
C THR A 42 8.35 -5.05 -26.62
N GLY A 43 9.56 -4.93 -27.16
CA GLY A 43 10.17 -5.99 -27.98
C GLY A 43 10.99 -7.00 -27.18
N SER A 44 11.27 -6.74 -25.88
CA SER A 44 12.06 -7.60 -25.02
C SER A 44 11.58 -7.59 -23.56
N THR A 45 11.95 -8.62 -22.81
CA THR A 45 11.68 -8.70 -21.36
C THR A 45 12.42 -7.60 -20.57
N THR A 46 13.58 -7.19 -21.05
CA THR A 46 14.35 -6.08 -20.47
C THR A 46 13.62 -4.75 -20.64
N ASP A 47 13.11 -4.48 -21.85
CA ASP A 47 12.32 -3.27 -22.12
C ASP A 47 10.99 -3.29 -21.31
N GLN A 48 10.33 -4.45 -21.24
CA GLN A 48 9.11 -4.61 -20.44
C GLN A 48 9.37 -4.23 -18.98
N THR A 49 10.44 -4.75 -18.40
CA THR A 49 10.81 -4.48 -17.00
C THR A 49 11.13 -3.02 -16.76
N PHE A 50 11.92 -2.42 -17.66
CA PHE A 50 12.27 -1.00 -17.61
C PHE A 50 11.01 -0.11 -17.70
N TRP A 51 10.18 -0.32 -18.71
CA TRP A 51 9.00 0.50 -18.94
C TRP A 51 7.92 0.30 -17.88
N PHE A 52 7.78 -0.90 -17.33
CA PHE A 52 6.92 -1.12 -16.17
C PHE A 52 7.41 -0.31 -14.95
N GLY A 53 8.72 -0.23 -14.75
CA GLY A 53 9.33 0.63 -13.75
C GLY A 53 8.98 2.10 -13.96
N VAL A 54 9.09 2.60 -15.21
CA VAL A 54 8.72 3.98 -15.58
C VAL A 54 7.24 4.27 -15.32
N VAL A 55 6.35 3.37 -15.78
CA VAL A 55 4.88 3.48 -15.60
C VAL A 55 4.51 3.52 -14.11
N SER A 56 5.13 2.64 -13.30
CA SER A 56 4.88 2.56 -11.86
C SER A 56 5.47 3.74 -11.10
N PHE A 57 6.67 4.19 -11.46
CA PHE A 57 7.30 5.38 -10.89
C PHE A 57 6.49 6.65 -11.18
N THR A 58 6.03 6.81 -12.44
CA THR A 58 5.22 7.97 -12.85
C THR A 58 3.93 8.07 -12.03
N PHE A 59 3.27 6.94 -11.81
CA PHE A 59 2.11 6.87 -10.91
C PHE A 59 2.50 7.24 -9.47
N GLY A 60 3.56 6.65 -8.94
CA GLY A 60 4.02 6.86 -7.57
C GLY A 60 4.37 8.33 -7.29
N ILE A 61 5.15 8.97 -8.16
CA ILE A 61 5.55 10.37 -8.00
C ILE A 61 4.35 11.32 -8.10
N ALA A 62 3.44 11.07 -9.03
CA ALA A 62 2.21 11.84 -9.15
C ALA A 62 1.31 11.70 -7.92
N ASN A 63 1.19 10.49 -7.36
CA ASN A 63 0.44 10.22 -6.15
C ASN A 63 1.09 10.85 -4.90
N PHE A 64 2.42 10.83 -4.80
CA PHE A 64 3.17 11.43 -3.70
C PHE A 64 2.86 12.92 -3.53
N PHE A 65 2.76 13.66 -4.63
CA PHE A 65 2.39 15.08 -4.59
C PHE A 65 0.87 15.30 -4.63
N GLY A 66 0.14 14.49 -5.39
CA GLY A 66 -1.31 14.64 -5.60
C GLY A 66 -2.14 14.32 -4.35
N SER A 67 -1.80 13.25 -3.63
CA SER A 67 -2.60 12.79 -2.49
C SER A 67 -2.71 13.82 -1.35
N PRO A 68 -1.64 14.51 -0.90
CA PRO A 68 -1.76 15.57 0.09
C PRO A 68 -2.55 16.80 -0.41
N VAL A 69 -2.39 17.14 -1.70
CA VAL A 69 -3.14 18.25 -2.33
C VAL A 69 -4.63 17.92 -2.33
N LEU A 70 -5.02 16.73 -2.78
CA LEU A 70 -6.43 16.29 -2.76
C LEU A 70 -6.97 16.17 -1.33
N GLY A 71 -6.15 15.74 -0.38
CA GLY A 71 -6.50 15.76 1.05
C GLY A 71 -6.86 17.17 1.52
N ALA A 72 -6.01 18.16 1.23
CA ALA A 72 -6.26 19.56 1.58
C ALA A 72 -7.47 20.17 0.82
N LEU A 73 -7.68 19.78 -0.44
CA LEU A 73 -8.87 20.15 -1.21
C LEU A 73 -10.14 19.55 -0.59
N SER A 74 -10.06 18.32 -0.08
CA SER A 74 -11.19 17.70 0.61
C SER A 74 -11.56 18.38 1.93
N ASP A 75 -10.58 18.99 2.62
CA ASP A 75 -10.81 19.81 3.80
C ASP A 75 -11.51 21.15 3.45
N ARG A 76 -11.27 21.67 2.24
CA ARG A 76 -11.85 22.92 1.77
C ARG A 76 -13.23 22.77 1.12
N PHE A 77 -13.36 21.82 0.21
CA PHE A 77 -14.57 21.67 -0.63
C PHE A 77 -15.56 20.63 -0.07
N GLY A 78 -15.12 19.80 0.87
CA GLY A 78 -15.86 18.66 1.39
C GLY A 78 -15.27 17.33 0.93
N ARG A 79 -15.58 16.25 1.63
CA ARG A 79 -15.05 14.91 1.34
C ARG A 79 -15.65 14.32 0.08
N ARG A 80 -16.96 14.42 -0.05
CA ARG A 80 -17.73 13.83 -1.16
C ARG A 80 -17.27 14.31 -2.54
N PRO A 81 -17.13 15.61 -2.85
CA PRO A 81 -16.69 16.07 -4.17
C PRO A 81 -15.31 15.51 -4.56
N VAL A 82 -14.36 15.43 -3.60
CA VAL A 82 -13.00 14.95 -3.88
C VAL A 82 -12.97 13.42 -4.05
N LEU A 83 -13.78 12.67 -3.30
CA LEU A 83 -13.97 11.23 -3.54
C LEU A 83 -14.55 10.97 -4.94
N LEU A 84 -15.57 11.71 -5.34
CA LEU A 84 -16.18 11.58 -6.68
C LEU A 84 -15.17 11.90 -7.78
N LEU A 85 -14.37 12.96 -7.61
CA LEU A 85 -13.27 13.28 -8.54
C LEU A 85 -12.28 12.11 -8.66
N GLY A 86 -11.89 11.50 -7.53
CA GLY A 86 -11.01 10.34 -7.52
C GLY A 86 -11.62 9.12 -8.23
N PHE A 87 -12.90 8.81 -8.02
CA PHE A 87 -13.58 7.70 -8.69
C PHE A 87 -13.74 7.93 -10.19
N CYS A 88 -14.11 9.15 -10.62
CA CYS A 88 -14.12 9.53 -12.03
C CYS A 88 -12.72 9.40 -12.65
N GLY A 89 -11.70 9.88 -11.95
CA GLY A 89 -10.31 9.76 -12.39
C GLY A 89 -9.87 8.30 -12.55
N LEU A 90 -10.27 7.41 -11.65
CA LEU A 90 -10.01 5.97 -11.76
C LEU A 90 -10.76 5.34 -12.95
N ALA A 91 -12.04 5.61 -13.11
CA ALA A 91 -12.81 5.10 -14.24
C ALA A 91 -12.16 5.52 -15.56
N PHE A 92 -11.84 6.82 -15.71
CA PHE A 92 -11.14 7.34 -16.88
C PHE A 92 -9.78 6.63 -17.08
N SER A 93 -9.00 6.49 -16.02
CA SER A 93 -7.67 5.85 -16.09
C SER A 93 -7.76 4.39 -16.56
N PHE A 94 -8.73 3.62 -16.08
CA PHE A 94 -8.88 2.22 -16.46
C PHE A 94 -9.31 2.08 -17.92
N PHE A 95 -10.31 2.83 -18.38
CA PHE A 95 -10.70 2.82 -19.78
C PHE A 95 -9.60 3.34 -20.70
N ALA A 96 -8.93 4.43 -20.32
CA ALA A 96 -7.81 4.95 -21.11
C ALA A 96 -6.62 3.97 -21.15
N THR A 97 -6.36 3.20 -20.07
CA THR A 97 -5.36 2.12 -20.08
C THR A 97 -5.77 0.97 -20.98
N ALA A 98 -7.06 0.54 -20.95
CA ALA A 98 -7.56 -0.52 -21.81
C ALA A 98 -7.49 -0.17 -23.30
N LEU A 99 -7.69 1.10 -23.64
CA LEU A 99 -7.72 1.61 -25.01
C LEU A 99 -6.39 2.22 -25.46
N ALA A 100 -5.33 2.15 -24.64
CA ALA A 100 -4.06 2.79 -24.95
C ALA A 100 -3.42 2.20 -26.22
N PRO A 101 -3.18 3.01 -27.27
CA PRO A 101 -2.57 2.52 -28.50
C PRO A 101 -1.03 2.47 -28.45
N ALA A 102 -0.44 3.05 -27.41
CA ALA A 102 1.00 3.16 -27.30
C ALA A 102 1.46 3.34 -25.85
N LEU A 103 2.69 2.96 -25.56
CA LEU A 103 3.30 2.97 -24.23
C LEU A 103 3.32 4.36 -23.57
N TRP A 104 3.60 5.42 -24.34
CA TRP A 104 3.59 6.79 -23.80
C TRP A 104 2.21 7.23 -23.31
N VAL A 105 1.13 6.68 -23.89
CA VAL A 105 -0.25 6.92 -23.40
C VAL A 105 -0.43 6.30 -22.03
N LEU A 106 0.09 5.08 -21.80
CA LEU A 106 0.08 4.46 -20.47
C LEU A 106 0.81 5.33 -19.44
N VAL A 107 1.98 5.88 -19.78
CA VAL A 107 2.73 6.78 -18.91
C VAL A 107 1.92 8.04 -18.58
N ALA A 108 1.31 8.68 -19.59
CA ALA A 108 0.48 9.87 -19.39
C ALA A 108 -0.76 9.58 -18.51
N VAL A 109 -1.45 8.45 -18.77
CA VAL A 109 -2.61 8.01 -17.97
C VAL A 109 -2.17 7.73 -16.52
N ARG A 110 -1.00 7.13 -16.30
CA ARG A 110 -0.47 6.88 -14.95
C ARG A 110 -0.13 8.15 -14.20
N LEU A 111 0.37 9.17 -14.90
CA LEU A 111 0.61 10.49 -14.31
C LEU A 111 -0.70 11.10 -13.80
N VAL A 112 -1.73 11.12 -14.64
CA VAL A 112 -3.04 11.70 -14.29
C VAL A 112 -3.70 10.88 -13.16
N SER A 113 -3.72 9.56 -13.28
CA SER A 113 -4.35 8.69 -12.27
C SER A 113 -3.64 8.77 -10.91
N GLY A 114 -2.32 8.82 -10.90
CA GLY A 114 -1.55 9.01 -9.67
C GLY A 114 -1.89 10.34 -8.99
N ALA A 115 -1.95 11.43 -9.76
CA ALA A 115 -2.29 12.76 -9.23
C ALA A 115 -3.72 12.83 -8.65
N LEU A 116 -4.66 12.04 -9.18
CA LEU A 116 -6.06 11.99 -8.73
C LEU A 116 -6.32 10.94 -7.64
N GLN A 117 -5.34 10.12 -7.29
CA GLN A 117 -5.51 9.00 -6.35
C GLN A 117 -5.29 9.45 -4.90
N ALA A 118 -6.37 9.83 -4.21
CA ALA A 118 -6.36 10.10 -2.78
C ALA A 118 -7.52 9.42 -2.03
N ASN A 119 -8.25 8.53 -2.71
CA ASN A 119 -9.50 7.96 -2.20
C ASN A 119 -9.35 7.31 -0.82
N ALA A 120 -8.28 6.53 -0.59
CA ALA A 120 -8.03 5.89 0.70
C ALA A 120 -7.85 6.91 1.84
N ALA A 121 -7.09 8.00 1.62
CA ALA A 121 -6.86 9.04 2.62
C ALA A 121 -8.13 9.85 2.91
N VAL A 122 -8.87 10.20 1.86
CA VAL A 122 -10.14 10.95 1.99
C VAL A 122 -11.22 10.08 2.63
N ALA A 123 -11.30 8.77 2.31
CA ALA A 123 -12.21 7.83 2.96
C ALA A 123 -11.92 7.67 4.46
N GLN A 124 -10.63 7.61 4.85
CA GLN A 124 -10.25 7.62 6.27
C GLN A 124 -10.70 8.90 6.97
N SER A 125 -10.50 10.06 6.33
CA SER A 125 -10.98 11.35 6.85
C SER A 125 -12.52 11.38 6.94
N TYR A 126 -13.23 10.86 5.94
CA TYR A 126 -14.67 10.72 5.94
C TYR A 126 -15.16 9.90 7.14
N VAL A 127 -14.56 8.71 7.38
CA VAL A 127 -14.88 7.86 8.52
C VAL A 127 -14.59 8.57 9.85
N ALA A 128 -13.49 9.33 9.93
CA ALA A 128 -13.18 10.13 11.12
C ALA A 128 -14.26 11.19 11.40
N ASP A 129 -14.75 11.88 10.35
CA ASP A 129 -15.76 12.95 10.46
C ASP A 129 -17.12 12.42 10.96
N ILE A 130 -17.52 11.21 10.55
CA ILE A 130 -18.80 10.60 10.95
C ILE A 130 -18.70 9.80 12.26
N SER A 131 -17.51 9.61 12.85
CA SER A 131 -17.27 8.76 14.01
C SER A 131 -17.21 9.55 15.31
N THR A 132 -17.88 9.05 16.34
CA THR A 132 -17.63 9.49 17.72
C THR A 132 -16.28 8.96 18.22
N PRO A 133 -15.64 9.58 19.24
CA PRO A 133 -14.38 9.07 19.79
C PRO A 133 -14.44 7.60 20.21
N GLN A 134 -15.59 7.15 20.76
CA GLN A 134 -15.82 5.79 21.24
C GLN A 134 -15.96 4.78 20.10
N GLU A 135 -16.55 5.17 18.98
CA GLU A 135 -16.78 4.30 17.82
C GLU A 135 -15.62 4.29 16.83
N ARG A 136 -14.71 5.26 16.93
CA ARG A 136 -13.65 5.51 15.94
C ARG A 136 -12.81 4.26 15.68
N ALA A 137 -12.31 3.60 16.73
CA ALA A 137 -11.49 2.41 16.59
C ALA A 137 -12.23 1.26 15.85
N ARG A 138 -13.50 1.03 16.18
CA ARG A 138 -14.33 0.01 15.52
C ARG A 138 -14.56 0.33 14.04
N ARG A 139 -14.87 1.59 13.71
CA ARG A 139 -15.17 2.02 12.33
C ARG A 139 -13.93 2.01 11.44
N PHE A 140 -12.76 2.42 11.96
CA PHE A 140 -11.49 2.25 11.26
C PHE A 140 -11.11 0.78 11.08
N GLY A 141 -11.43 -0.08 12.04
CA GLY A 141 -11.28 -1.53 11.91
C GLY A 141 -12.12 -2.11 10.76
N LEU A 142 -13.39 -1.68 10.64
CA LEU A 142 -14.27 -2.07 9.53
C LEU A 142 -13.72 -1.56 8.18
N LEU A 143 -13.26 -0.31 8.13
CA LEU A 143 -12.64 0.26 6.94
C LEU A 143 -11.39 -0.55 6.52
N GLY A 144 -10.52 -0.88 7.46
CA GLY A 144 -9.34 -1.71 7.22
C GLY A 144 -9.70 -3.12 6.73
N ALA A 145 -10.73 -3.74 7.30
CA ALA A 145 -11.23 -5.03 6.83
C ALA A 145 -11.76 -4.93 5.38
N THR A 146 -12.45 -3.85 5.04
CA THR A 146 -12.95 -3.60 3.68
C THR A 146 -11.80 -3.43 2.67
N PHE A 147 -10.75 -2.68 3.04
CA PHE A 147 -9.52 -2.61 2.25
C PHE A 147 -8.92 -4.00 2.01
N GLY A 148 -8.83 -4.82 3.07
CA GLY A 148 -8.29 -6.17 2.99
C GLY A 148 -9.09 -7.07 2.06
N VAL A 149 -10.42 -7.08 2.18
CA VAL A 149 -11.31 -7.88 1.32
C VAL A 149 -11.18 -7.46 -0.15
N GLY A 150 -11.20 -6.15 -0.44
CA GLY A 150 -11.04 -5.64 -1.79
C GLY A 150 -9.69 -6.03 -2.39
N PHE A 151 -8.62 -5.94 -1.61
CA PHE A 151 -7.27 -6.31 -2.03
C PHE A 151 -7.05 -7.83 -2.18
N ILE A 152 -7.87 -8.65 -1.54
CA ILE A 152 -7.88 -10.11 -1.70
C ILE A 152 -8.64 -10.50 -2.99
N LEU A 153 -9.85 -9.96 -3.17
CA LEU A 153 -10.72 -10.32 -4.28
C LEU A 153 -10.26 -9.73 -5.62
N GLY A 154 -9.71 -8.51 -5.59
CA GLY A 154 -9.27 -7.80 -6.80
C GLY A 154 -8.26 -8.58 -7.63
N PRO A 155 -7.09 -8.97 -7.08
CA PRO A 155 -6.07 -9.68 -7.85
C PRO A 155 -6.52 -11.04 -8.39
N VAL A 156 -7.32 -11.79 -7.62
CA VAL A 156 -7.86 -13.08 -8.12
C VAL A 156 -8.77 -12.84 -9.31
N THR A 157 -9.73 -11.92 -9.19
CA THR A 157 -10.65 -11.59 -10.27
C THR A 157 -9.87 -11.04 -11.48
N GLY A 158 -8.89 -10.16 -11.22
CA GLY A 158 -8.02 -9.61 -12.26
C GLY A 158 -7.17 -10.65 -12.96
N GLY A 159 -6.62 -11.61 -12.22
CA GLY A 159 -5.85 -12.71 -12.76
C GLY A 159 -6.68 -13.63 -13.63
N LEU A 160 -7.90 -14.00 -13.19
CA LEU A 160 -8.81 -14.85 -13.96
C LEU A 160 -9.32 -14.15 -15.24
N LEU A 161 -9.66 -12.88 -15.16
CA LEU A 161 -10.08 -12.11 -16.32
C LEU A 161 -8.91 -11.85 -17.29
N GLY A 162 -7.71 -11.57 -16.75
CA GLY A 162 -6.51 -11.33 -17.52
C GLY A 162 -5.96 -12.57 -18.24
N ASP A 163 -6.32 -13.76 -17.77
CA ASP A 163 -6.03 -15.03 -18.44
C ASP A 163 -6.88 -15.23 -19.71
N ILE A 164 -8.07 -14.62 -19.74
CA ILE A 164 -8.96 -14.61 -20.90
C ILE A 164 -8.51 -13.54 -21.91
N ASP A 165 -8.36 -12.30 -21.46
CA ASP A 165 -7.90 -11.15 -22.24
C ASP A 165 -7.25 -10.11 -21.32
N LEU A 166 -6.09 -9.57 -21.72
CA LEU A 166 -5.32 -8.60 -20.91
C LEU A 166 -6.03 -7.26 -20.71
N HIS A 167 -6.98 -6.89 -21.57
CA HIS A 167 -7.72 -5.63 -21.49
C HIS A 167 -8.99 -5.77 -20.63
N LEU A 168 -9.52 -6.99 -20.52
CA LEU A 168 -10.78 -7.27 -19.82
C LEU A 168 -10.78 -6.81 -18.35
N PRO A 169 -9.71 -7.02 -17.53
CA PRO A 169 -9.65 -6.50 -16.16
C PRO A 169 -9.78 -4.98 -16.09
N PHE A 170 -9.22 -4.25 -17.08
CA PHE A 170 -9.31 -2.79 -17.11
C PHE A 170 -10.71 -2.31 -17.45
N TYR A 171 -11.42 -2.97 -18.38
CA TYR A 171 -12.81 -2.66 -18.67
C TYR A 171 -13.72 -2.92 -17.47
N VAL A 172 -13.53 -4.05 -16.79
CA VAL A 172 -14.29 -4.40 -15.57
C VAL A 172 -13.98 -3.42 -14.43
N ALA A 173 -12.70 -3.11 -14.19
CA ALA A 173 -12.30 -2.13 -13.19
C ALA A 173 -12.86 -0.73 -13.51
N GLY A 174 -12.84 -0.32 -14.78
CA GLY A 174 -13.42 0.94 -15.26
C GLY A 174 -14.94 0.99 -15.03
N GLY A 175 -15.62 -0.09 -15.34
CA GLY A 175 -17.07 -0.26 -15.10
C GLY A 175 -17.41 -0.18 -13.60
N LEU A 176 -16.67 -0.89 -12.75
CA LEU A 176 -16.81 -0.82 -11.30
C LEU A 176 -16.56 0.58 -10.76
N ALA A 177 -15.51 1.28 -11.21
CA ALA A 177 -15.21 2.64 -10.80
C ALA A 177 -16.29 3.63 -11.26
N LEU A 178 -16.85 3.44 -12.45
CA LEU A 178 -17.99 4.22 -12.95
C LEU A 178 -19.25 3.98 -12.12
N LEU A 179 -19.57 2.73 -11.81
CA LEU A 179 -20.67 2.37 -10.92
C LEU A 179 -20.48 2.96 -9.53
N ASN A 180 -19.25 2.94 -9.02
CA ASN A 180 -18.90 3.57 -7.73
C ASN A 180 -19.08 5.09 -7.77
N THR A 181 -18.74 5.73 -8.88
CA THR A 181 -19.00 7.16 -9.11
C THR A 181 -20.48 7.46 -9.06
N LEU A 182 -21.30 6.70 -9.82
CA LEU A 182 -22.75 6.86 -9.83
C LEU A 182 -23.35 6.63 -8.43
N TYR A 183 -22.94 5.55 -7.77
CA TYR A 183 -23.34 5.28 -6.39
C TYR A 183 -22.99 6.44 -5.46
N GLY A 184 -21.77 6.97 -5.55
CA GLY A 184 -21.33 8.11 -4.76
C GLY A 184 -22.11 9.40 -5.06
N VAL A 185 -22.50 9.62 -6.32
CA VAL A 185 -23.32 10.79 -6.70
C VAL A 185 -24.71 10.72 -6.09
N PHE A 186 -25.36 9.55 -6.11
CA PHE A 186 -26.76 9.43 -5.69
C PHE A 186 -26.91 9.09 -4.20
N VAL A 187 -25.95 8.40 -3.60
CA VAL A 187 -26.11 7.76 -2.29
C VAL A 187 -25.14 8.29 -1.23
N LEU A 188 -23.90 8.67 -1.58
CA LEU A 188 -22.90 9.09 -0.58
C LEU A 188 -23.21 10.50 -0.05
N PRO A 189 -23.54 10.68 1.25
CA PRO A 189 -23.75 12.00 1.83
C PRO A 189 -22.43 12.74 2.08
N GLU A 190 -22.46 14.08 2.21
CA GLU A 190 -21.29 14.85 2.64
C GLU A 190 -21.05 14.65 4.15
N SER A 191 -19.79 14.36 4.52
CA SER A 191 -19.40 14.14 5.93
C SER A 191 -18.88 15.41 6.60
N LEU A 192 -18.35 16.37 5.82
CA LEU A 192 -17.73 17.59 6.34
C LEU A 192 -18.67 18.81 6.16
N PRO A 193 -19.37 19.25 7.24
CA PRO A 193 -20.22 20.43 7.17
C PRO A 193 -19.45 21.67 6.76
N ALA A 194 -20.12 22.61 6.07
CA ALA A 194 -19.50 23.85 5.60
C ALA A 194 -18.83 24.66 6.73
N SER A 195 -19.40 24.63 7.94
CA SER A 195 -18.86 25.30 9.13
C SER A 195 -17.54 24.75 9.65
N LYS A 196 -17.17 23.51 9.27
CA LYS A 196 -15.92 22.85 9.67
C LYS A 196 -14.87 22.83 8.58
N ARG A 197 -15.18 23.36 7.40
CA ARG A 197 -14.24 23.44 6.28
C ARG A 197 -13.11 24.41 6.58
N ARG A 198 -11.91 24.10 6.10
CA ARG A 198 -10.70 24.88 6.33
C ARG A 198 -10.21 25.49 5.01
N PRO A 199 -9.59 26.69 5.03
CA PRO A 199 -8.95 27.22 3.85
C PRO A 199 -7.82 26.31 3.37
N PHE A 200 -7.57 26.32 2.05
CA PHE A 200 -6.47 25.55 1.47
C PHE A 200 -5.13 26.20 1.84
N GLU A 201 -4.21 25.39 2.39
CA GLU A 201 -2.86 25.84 2.76
C GLU A 201 -1.81 24.95 2.08
N TRP A 202 -1.01 25.52 1.18
CA TRP A 202 0.08 24.83 0.49
C TRP A 202 1.09 24.17 1.43
N ARG A 203 1.36 24.74 2.59
CA ARG A 203 2.28 24.15 3.58
C ARG A 203 1.80 22.80 4.08
N ARG A 204 0.52 22.60 4.26
CA ARG A 204 -0.08 21.34 4.70
C ARG A 204 -0.16 20.32 3.58
N ALA A 205 -0.27 20.79 2.34
CA ALA A 205 -0.31 19.96 1.14
C ALA A 205 1.08 19.51 0.65
N ASN A 206 2.16 19.91 1.34
CA ASN A 206 3.53 19.59 0.92
C ASN A 206 4.08 18.35 1.67
N PRO A 207 4.24 17.19 0.99
CA PRO A 207 4.72 15.98 1.63
C PRO A 207 6.18 16.10 2.11
N VAL A 208 7.00 16.95 1.48
CA VAL A 208 8.39 17.19 1.88
C VAL A 208 8.47 17.86 3.25
N HIS A 209 7.50 18.75 3.57
CA HIS A 209 7.44 19.38 4.89
C HIS A 209 7.16 18.33 5.99
N SER A 210 6.23 17.41 5.75
CA SER A 210 5.92 16.32 6.67
C SER A 210 7.13 15.40 6.91
N LEU A 211 7.95 15.14 5.89
CA LEU A 211 9.19 14.35 6.03
C LEU A 211 10.24 15.05 6.89
N ARG A 212 10.34 16.39 6.80
CA ARG A 212 11.26 17.17 7.67
C ARG A 212 10.84 17.11 9.13
N GLU A 213 9.54 17.14 9.42
CA GLU A 213 9.02 16.99 10.78
C GLU A 213 9.40 15.64 11.41
N LEU A 214 9.45 14.57 10.61
CA LEU A 214 9.86 13.23 11.08
C LEU A 214 11.29 13.24 11.67
N ARG A 215 12.21 14.00 11.06
CA ARG A 215 13.59 14.14 11.54
C ARG A 215 13.67 14.92 12.86
N ALA A 216 12.69 15.74 13.16
CA ALA A 216 12.65 16.54 14.40
C ALA A 216 12.19 15.73 15.62
N LEU A 217 11.63 14.53 15.45
CA LEU A 217 11.18 13.66 16.53
C LEU A 217 12.40 13.04 17.24
N ARG A 218 12.69 13.52 18.44
CA ARG A 218 13.80 13.00 19.25
C ARG A 218 13.53 11.57 19.74
N GLY A 219 14.53 10.69 19.67
CA GLY A 219 14.49 9.33 20.22
C GLY A 219 13.77 8.27 19.37
N VAL A 220 13.11 8.63 18.25
CA VAL A 220 12.44 7.67 17.33
C VAL A 220 13.21 7.45 16.02
N GLY A 221 14.32 8.15 15.80
CA GLY A 221 15.11 8.07 14.57
C GLY A 221 15.41 6.62 14.11
N PRO A 222 15.94 5.74 14.99
CA PRO A 222 16.19 4.35 14.61
C PRO A 222 14.93 3.58 14.21
N LEU A 223 13.77 3.81 14.87
CA LEU A 223 12.51 3.16 14.50
C LEU A 223 12.00 3.67 13.15
N VAL A 224 12.14 4.95 12.87
CA VAL A 224 11.80 5.56 11.57
C VAL A 224 12.68 4.97 10.46
N THR A 225 13.98 4.78 10.72
CA THR A 225 14.90 4.13 9.77
C THR A 225 14.48 2.67 9.51
N VAL A 226 14.15 1.91 10.55
CA VAL A 226 13.63 0.54 10.42
C VAL A 226 12.34 0.52 9.59
N MET A 227 11.43 1.46 9.83
CA MET A 227 10.21 1.59 9.03
C MET A 227 10.51 1.92 7.56
N ALA A 228 11.43 2.84 7.30
CA ALA A 228 11.81 3.21 5.94
C ALA A 228 12.38 2.02 5.15
N LEU A 229 13.35 1.31 5.74
CA LEU A 229 13.96 0.13 5.13
C LEU A 229 12.95 -1.00 4.92
N GLY A 230 12.11 -1.25 5.93
CA GLY A 230 11.05 -2.25 5.85
C GLY A 230 10.00 -1.93 4.79
N SER A 231 9.56 -0.67 4.74
CA SER A 231 8.60 -0.21 3.72
C SER A 231 9.20 -0.23 2.31
N LEU A 232 10.47 0.19 2.15
CA LEU A 232 11.15 0.11 0.85
C LEU A 232 11.23 -1.33 0.37
N ALA A 233 11.65 -2.27 1.22
CA ALA A 233 11.71 -3.69 0.88
C ALA A 233 10.32 -4.23 0.50
N GLN A 234 9.28 -3.89 1.27
CA GLN A 234 7.92 -4.37 1.02
C GLN A 234 7.34 -3.81 -0.29
N PHE A 235 7.48 -2.51 -0.55
CA PHE A 235 7.00 -1.91 -1.79
C PHE A 235 7.82 -2.38 -3.01
N THR A 236 9.14 -2.60 -2.86
CA THR A 236 9.98 -3.19 -3.90
C THR A 236 9.49 -4.61 -4.23
N LEU A 237 9.24 -5.45 -3.22
CA LEU A 237 8.64 -6.77 -3.40
C LEU A 237 7.31 -6.67 -4.19
N HIS A 238 6.39 -5.82 -3.75
CA HIS A 238 5.08 -5.68 -4.40
C HIS A 238 5.20 -5.21 -5.85
N SER A 239 6.11 -4.27 -6.14
CA SER A 239 6.29 -3.74 -7.50
C SER A 239 6.98 -4.71 -8.44
N THR A 240 7.77 -5.66 -7.94
CA THR A 240 8.52 -6.62 -8.76
C THR A 240 7.88 -8.01 -8.81
N TRP A 241 6.95 -8.33 -7.92
CA TRP A 241 6.40 -9.68 -7.76
C TRP A 241 5.95 -10.31 -9.08
N VAL A 242 5.06 -9.64 -9.80
CA VAL A 242 4.46 -10.16 -11.04
C VAL A 242 5.50 -10.32 -12.16
N LEU A 243 6.40 -9.35 -12.32
CA LEU A 243 7.49 -9.44 -13.29
C LEU A 243 8.47 -10.56 -12.95
N TYR A 244 8.86 -10.65 -11.67
CA TYR A 244 9.79 -11.67 -11.19
C TYR A 244 9.25 -13.08 -11.41
N THR A 245 7.99 -13.32 -11.00
CA THR A 245 7.36 -14.62 -11.15
C THR A 245 7.14 -15.00 -12.61
N GLY A 246 6.85 -14.01 -13.46
CA GLY A 246 6.79 -14.19 -14.90
C GLY A 246 8.15 -14.59 -15.49
N LEU A 247 9.21 -13.86 -15.15
CA LEU A 247 10.58 -14.15 -15.63
C LEU A 247 11.13 -15.48 -15.10
N LYS A 248 10.89 -15.78 -13.82
CA LYS A 248 11.51 -16.96 -13.18
C LYS A 248 10.72 -18.25 -13.40
N PHE A 249 9.40 -18.19 -13.35
CA PHE A 249 8.54 -19.37 -13.37
C PHE A 249 7.61 -19.42 -14.59
N GLY A 250 7.58 -18.36 -15.42
CA GLY A 250 6.64 -18.27 -16.53
C GLY A 250 5.18 -18.04 -16.10
N TRP A 251 4.95 -17.47 -14.91
CA TRP A 251 3.62 -17.22 -14.39
C TRP A 251 2.88 -16.14 -15.20
N GLY A 252 1.63 -16.45 -15.56
CA GLY A 252 0.70 -15.51 -16.16
C GLY A 252 -0.12 -14.73 -15.15
N PRO A 253 -1.12 -13.98 -15.62
CA PRO A 253 -2.04 -13.23 -14.74
C PRO A 253 -2.76 -14.11 -13.72
N ARG A 254 -3.17 -15.32 -14.10
CA ARG A 254 -3.91 -16.28 -13.26
C ARG A 254 -3.11 -16.71 -12.04
N GLU A 255 -1.87 -17.22 -12.23
CA GLU A 255 -1.00 -17.67 -11.15
C GLU A 255 -0.66 -16.51 -10.23
N ASN A 256 -0.37 -15.34 -10.80
CA ASN A 256 -0.13 -14.12 -10.04
C ASN A 256 -1.34 -13.69 -9.22
N GLY A 257 -2.56 -13.77 -9.78
CA GLY A 257 -3.79 -13.51 -9.06
C GLY A 257 -3.95 -14.38 -7.82
N TRP A 258 -3.74 -15.71 -7.96
CA TRP A 258 -3.81 -16.65 -6.85
C TRP A 258 -2.71 -16.43 -5.80
N SER A 259 -1.50 -16.10 -6.21
CA SER A 259 -0.40 -15.81 -5.28
C SER A 259 -0.68 -14.56 -4.41
N LEU A 260 -1.21 -13.49 -5.02
CA LEU A 260 -1.61 -12.29 -4.31
C LEU A 260 -2.81 -12.53 -3.39
N PHE A 261 -3.75 -13.39 -3.79
CA PHE A 261 -4.81 -13.87 -2.91
C PHE A 261 -4.24 -14.56 -1.68
N ALA A 262 -3.29 -15.48 -1.85
CA ALA A 262 -2.66 -16.17 -0.74
C ALA A 262 -1.96 -15.21 0.23
N VAL A 263 -1.26 -14.19 -0.29
CA VAL A 263 -0.65 -13.10 0.52
C VAL A 263 -1.73 -12.34 1.29
N GLY A 264 -2.80 -11.93 0.62
CA GLY A 264 -3.90 -11.20 1.23
C GLY A 264 -4.62 -12.01 2.31
N LEU A 265 -4.92 -13.28 2.03
CA LEU A 265 -5.54 -14.20 2.98
C LEU A 265 -4.66 -14.41 4.22
N MET A 266 -3.36 -14.64 4.02
CA MET A 266 -2.41 -14.82 5.12
C MET A 266 -2.28 -13.54 5.96
N SER A 267 -2.22 -12.38 5.32
CA SER A 267 -2.22 -11.08 5.99
C SER A 267 -3.48 -10.88 6.85
N ALA A 268 -4.65 -11.22 6.32
CA ALA A 268 -5.93 -11.13 7.02
C ALA A 268 -6.00 -12.09 8.23
N LEU A 269 -5.55 -13.33 8.07
CA LEU A 269 -5.48 -14.31 9.15
C LEU A 269 -4.55 -13.86 10.29
N VAL A 270 -3.38 -13.33 9.93
CA VAL A 270 -2.41 -12.85 10.93
C VAL A 270 -2.92 -11.60 11.63
N GLN A 271 -3.36 -10.59 10.89
CA GLN A 271 -3.77 -9.30 11.48
C GLN A 271 -5.13 -9.40 12.17
N GLY A 272 -6.09 -10.15 11.62
CA GLY A 272 -7.44 -10.32 12.17
C GLY A 272 -7.53 -11.33 13.32
N GLY A 273 -6.74 -12.40 13.28
CA GLY A 273 -6.82 -13.51 14.22
C GLY A 273 -5.61 -13.65 15.13
N LEU A 274 -4.44 -13.88 14.55
CA LEU A 274 -3.23 -14.26 15.31
C LEU A 274 -2.59 -13.10 16.06
N MET A 275 -2.70 -11.87 15.58
CA MET A 275 -2.04 -10.70 16.17
C MET A 275 -2.42 -10.51 17.65
N ARG A 276 -3.70 -10.70 18.00
CA ARG A 276 -4.16 -10.60 19.39
C ARG A 276 -3.52 -11.67 20.28
N GLN A 277 -3.35 -12.90 19.79
CA GLN A 277 -2.72 -13.99 20.56
C GLN A 277 -1.21 -13.78 20.68
N LEU A 278 -0.56 -13.31 19.60
CA LEU A 278 0.86 -13.02 19.58
C LEU A 278 1.21 -11.90 20.58
N LEU A 279 0.41 -10.83 20.64
CA LEU A 279 0.58 -9.73 21.60
C LEU A 279 0.30 -10.11 23.05
N LYS A 280 -0.49 -11.15 23.32
CA LYS A 280 -0.68 -11.67 24.69
C LYS A 280 0.57 -12.36 25.23
N ARG A 281 1.38 -12.95 24.34
CA ARG A 281 2.55 -13.77 24.71
C ARG A 281 3.89 -13.08 24.42
N ASN A 282 3.89 -12.00 23.63
CA ASN A 282 5.10 -11.33 23.18
C ASN A 282 4.95 -9.81 23.25
N THR A 283 6.05 -9.13 23.55
CA THR A 283 6.11 -7.67 23.47
C THR A 283 6.16 -7.22 21.99
N PRO A 284 5.67 -6.00 21.66
CA PRO A 284 5.80 -5.45 20.30
C PRO A 284 7.24 -5.43 19.80
N GLN A 285 8.21 -5.15 20.69
CA GLN A 285 9.65 -5.17 20.36
C GLN A 285 10.14 -6.56 19.92
N LYS A 286 9.68 -7.61 20.61
CA LYS A 286 10.02 -9.00 20.25
C LYS A 286 9.40 -9.39 18.91
N LEU A 287 8.13 -8.99 18.67
CA LEU A 287 7.45 -9.23 17.39
C LEU A 287 8.14 -8.51 16.23
N VAL A 288 8.57 -7.27 16.41
CA VAL A 288 9.35 -6.54 15.39
C VAL A 288 10.65 -7.28 15.07
N ARG A 289 11.43 -7.69 16.09
CA ARG A 289 12.70 -8.41 15.87
C ARG A 289 12.49 -9.72 15.11
N LEU A 290 11.59 -10.56 15.60
CA LEU A 290 11.30 -11.86 14.99
C LEU A 290 10.69 -11.71 13.59
N GLY A 291 9.80 -10.75 13.42
CA GLY A 291 9.16 -10.46 12.15
C GLY A 291 10.13 -9.97 11.08
N LEU A 292 11.09 -9.09 11.44
CA LEU A 292 12.13 -8.63 10.50
C LEU A 292 13.05 -9.78 10.06
N ILE A 293 13.42 -10.69 10.99
CA ILE A 293 14.20 -11.88 10.66
C ILE A 293 13.38 -12.79 9.75
N SER A 294 12.12 -13.08 10.10
CA SER A 294 11.21 -13.87 9.28
C SER A 294 11.09 -13.31 7.86
N SER A 295 10.89 -12.00 7.74
CA SER A 295 10.81 -11.33 6.42
C SER A 295 12.13 -11.40 5.64
N ALA A 296 13.28 -11.22 6.29
CA ALA A 296 14.59 -11.33 5.64
C ALA A 296 14.81 -12.73 5.08
N LEU A 297 14.52 -13.77 5.88
CA LEU A 297 14.63 -15.17 5.45
C LEU A 297 13.63 -15.48 4.34
N SER A 298 12.37 -15.03 4.46
CA SER A 298 11.36 -15.25 3.44
C SER A 298 11.73 -14.62 2.10
N TYR A 299 12.25 -13.38 2.11
CA TYR A 299 12.68 -12.71 0.89
C TYR A 299 13.88 -13.44 0.25
N LEU A 300 14.82 -13.91 1.07
CA LEU A 300 15.92 -14.75 0.58
C LEU A 300 15.38 -16.05 -0.04
N CYS A 301 14.48 -16.74 0.64
CA CYS A 301 13.87 -17.98 0.14
C CYS A 301 13.11 -17.76 -1.17
N TRP A 302 12.33 -16.67 -1.29
CA TRP A 302 11.67 -16.34 -2.56
C TRP A 302 12.65 -16.09 -3.69
N GLY A 303 13.76 -15.38 -3.44
CA GLY A 303 14.81 -15.18 -4.45
C GLY A 303 15.49 -16.49 -4.88
N LEU A 304 15.67 -17.42 -3.95
CA LEU A 304 16.32 -18.72 -4.17
C LEU A 304 15.37 -19.80 -4.71
N ALA A 305 14.04 -19.62 -4.62
CA ALA A 305 13.06 -20.64 -4.97
C ALA A 305 13.25 -21.15 -6.42
N PRO A 306 13.52 -22.45 -6.63
CA PRO A 306 13.63 -23.03 -7.97
C PRO A 306 12.26 -23.30 -8.61
N GLU A 307 11.22 -23.47 -7.83
CA GLU A 307 9.88 -23.85 -8.30
C GLU A 307 8.79 -22.92 -7.76
N GLY A 308 7.75 -22.67 -8.58
CA GLY A 308 6.69 -21.70 -8.26
C GLY A 308 5.86 -22.06 -7.02
N TRP A 309 5.62 -23.34 -6.72
CA TRP A 309 4.87 -23.74 -5.51
C TRP A 309 5.55 -23.29 -4.21
N MET A 310 6.89 -23.17 -4.22
CA MET A 310 7.65 -22.70 -3.06
C MET A 310 7.31 -21.27 -2.68
N MET A 311 6.85 -20.45 -3.63
CA MET A 311 6.36 -19.09 -3.35
C MET A 311 5.21 -19.12 -2.34
N TYR A 312 4.26 -20.05 -2.53
CA TYR A 312 3.12 -20.25 -1.60
C TYR A 312 3.56 -20.78 -0.24
N ALA A 313 4.48 -21.74 -0.22
CA ALA A 313 5.02 -22.28 1.02
C ALA A 313 5.68 -21.18 1.88
N VAL A 314 6.49 -20.33 1.26
CA VAL A 314 7.16 -19.20 1.95
C VAL A 314 6.16 -18.14 2.40
N ILE A 315 5.07 -17.85 1.64
CA ILE A 315 3.98 -17.00 2.10
C ILE A 315 3.40 -17.53 3.41
N GLY A 316 3.14 -18.85 3.48
CA GLY A 316 2.64 -19.53 4.68
C GLY A 316 3.62 -19.48 5.86
N LEU A 317 4.92 -19.54 5.62
CA LEU A 317 5.95 -19.48 6.67
C LEU A 317 6.23 -18.09 7.19
N ASN A 318 5.95 -17.02 6.40
CA ASN A 318 6.23 -15.62 6.75
C ASN A 318 5.19 -15.00 7.70
N LEU A 319 4.55 -15.78 8.58
CA LEU A 319 3.51 -15.32 9.51
C LEU A 319 3.96 -14.13 10.36
N LEU A 320 5.18 -14.17 10.89
CA LEU A 320 5.71 -13.10 11.75
C LEU A 320 6.03 -11.84 10.97
N GLY A 321 6.39 -11.94 9.69
CA GLY A 321 6.62 -10.79 8.83
C GLY A 321 5.41 -9.87 8.70
N PHE A 322 4.20 -10.43 8.65
CA PHE A 322 2.95 -9.65 8.59
C PHE A 322 2.65 -8.85 9.88
N THR A 323 3.36 -9.10 10.98
CA THR A 323 3.17 -8.35 12.25
C THR A 323 4.04 -7.09 12.33
N VAL A 324 5.08 -6.95 11.51
CA VAL A 324 6.12 -5.92 11.63
C VAL A 324 5.54 -4.52 11.51
N THR A 325 4.80 -4.26 10.44
CA THR A 325 4.26 -2.93 10.14
C THR A 325 3.33 -2.42 11.25
N ALA A 326 2.39 -3.25 11.70
CA ALA A 326 1.45 -2.90 12.76
C ALA A 326 2.17 -2.65 14.10
N SER A 327 3.16 -3.50 14.43
CA SER A 327 3.94 -3.35 15.66
C SER A 327 4.81 -2.10 15.65
N LEU A 328 5.48 -1.78 14.54
CA LEU A 328 6.28 -0.55 14.38
C LEU A 328 5.42 0.70 14.44
N GLN A 329 4.27 0.72 13.74
CA GLN A 329 3.34 1.85 13.77
C GLN A 329 2.82 2.11 15.20
N SER A 330 2.46 1.05 15.94
CA SER A 330 2.07 1.16 17.34
C SER A 330 3.19 1.75 18.20
N MET A 331 4.43 1.31 18.02
CA MET A 331 5.57 1.81 18.80
C MET A 331 5.88 3.27 18.50
N VAL A 332 5.83 3.69 17.24
CA VAL A 332 6.06 5.09 16.83
C VAL A 332 4.91 5.98 17.32
N SER A 333 3.67 5.50 17.22
CA SER A 333 2.49 6.20 17.74
C SER A 333 2.56 6.41 19.25
N ASN A 334 2.97 5.40 20.02
CA ASN A 334 3.10 5.47 21.48
C ASN A 334 4.31 6.31 21.95
N ALA A 335 5.30 6.53 21.09
CA ALA A 335 6.45 7.38 21.40
C ALA A 335 6.17 8.88 21.13
N ALA A 336 5.07 9.21 20.49
CA ALA A 336 4.62 10.57 20.24
C ALA A 336 3.69 11.05 21.36
N ASP A 337 3.81 12.32 21.76
CA ASP A 337 2.88 12.93 22.69
C ASP A 337 1.48 13.00 22.09
N ALA A 338 0.43 12.97 22.93
CA ALA A 338 -0.98 12.99 22.50
C ALA A 338 -1.29 14.18 21.56
N THR A 339 -0.62 15.32 21.73
CA THR A 339 -0.77 16.52 20.91
C THR A 339 -0.06 16.42 19.55
N SER A 340 0.98 15.60 19.43
CA SER A 340 1.81 15.42 18.22
C SER A 340 1.51 14.14 17.45
N GLN A 341 0.68 13.23 18.00
CA GLN A 341 0.39 11.91 17.43
C GLN A 341 -0.14 11.98 15.99
N GLY A 342 -1.06 12.91 15.70
CA GLY A 342 -1.60 13.09 14.34
C GLY A 342 -0.52 13.54 13.34
N ARG A 343 0.38 14.44 13.75
CA ARG A 343 1.51 14.90 12.94
C ARG A 343 2.49 13.76 12.67
N THR A 344 2.81 12.99 13.70
CA THR A 344 3.71 11.83 13.60
C THR A 344 3.16 10.79 12.63
N MET A 345 1.87 10.45 12.71
CA MET A 345 1.24 9.50 11.79
C MET A 345 1.17 10.03 10.36
N GLY A 346 0.91 11.32 10.16
CA GLY A 346 0.98 11.98 8.87
C GLY A 346 2.38 11.92 8.25
N SER A 347 3.41 12.12 9.08
CA SER A 347 4.81 12.04 8.64
C SER A 347 5.23 10.59 8.30
N VAL A 348 4.74 9.60 9.05
CA VAL A 348 4.91 8.17 8.71
C VAL A 348 4.24 7.83 7.38
N ALA A 349 3.04 8.34 7.13
CA ALA A 349 2.35 8.16 5.85
C ALA A 349 3.15 8.77 4.68
N SER A 350 3.73 9.97 4.86
CA SER A 350 4.60 10.60 3.86
C SER A 350 5.88 9.80 3.60
N LEU A 351 6.46 9.19 4.65
CA LEU A 351 7.61 8.28 4.50
C LEU A 351 7.24 7.05 3.67
N ASN A 352 6.12 6.41 3.98
CA ASN A 352 5.65 5.26 3.21
C ASN A 352 5.37 5.62 1.75
N SER A 353 4.77 6.78 1.49
CA SER A 353 4.54 7.27 0.12
C SER A 353 5.86 7.51 -0.62
N LEU A 354 6.89 8.05 0.04
CA LEU A 354 8.23 8.20 -0.56
C LEU A 354 8.85 6.84 -0.88
N MET A 355 8.75 5.86 0.02
CA MET A 355 9.26 4.51 -0.23
C MET A 355 8.50 3.83 -1.39
N ALA A 356 7.19 4.07 -1.52
CA ALA A 356 6.39 3.59 -2.64
C ALA A 356 6.81 4.20 -4.00
N VAL A 357 7.33 5.44 -4.00
CA VAL A 357 7.91 6.08 -5.21
C VAL A 357 9.26 5.47 -5.57
N LEU A 358 10.12 5.23 -4.56
CA LEU A 358 11.47 4.71 -4.79
C LEU A 358 11.48 3.22 -5.14
N ALA A 359 10.50 2.47 -4.68
CA ALA A 359 10.43 1.02 -4.83
C ALA A 359 10.40 0.53 -6.28
N PRO A 360 9.58 1.08 -7.21
CA PRO A 360 9.64 0.68 -8.61
C PRO A 360 10.97 0.98 -9.28
N LEU A 361 11.63 2.08 -8.92
CA LEU A 361 12.96 2.42 -9.43
C LEU A 361 14.01 1.39 -9.00
N THR A 362 14.00 1.04 -7.72
CA THR A 362 14.95 0.05 -7.19
C THR A 362 14.62 -1.36 -7.68
N GLY A 363 13.37 -1.76 -7.62
CA GLY A 363 12.94 -3.12 -7.97
C GLY A 363 13.02 -3.41 -9.46
N ALA A 364 12.41 -2.57 -10.30
CA ALA A 364 12.48 -2.73 -11.74
C ALA A 364 13.90 -2.49 -12.26
N GLY A 365 14.66 -1.52 -11.69
CA GLY A 365 16.05 -1.31 -12.04
C GLY A 365 16.92 -2.55 -11.80
N LEU A 366 16.83 -3.16 -10.61
CA LEU A 366 17.54 -4.39 -10.30
C LEU A 366 17.11 -5.57 -11.20
N LEU A 367 15.80 -5.68 -11.48
CA LEU A 367 15.29 -6.74 -12.34
C LEU A 367 15.71 -6.55 -13.80
N THR A 368 15.76 -5.31 -14.29
CA THR A 368 16.24 -4.98 -15.66
C THR A 368 17.69 -5.45 -15.87
N LEU A 369 18.56 -5.31 -14.85
CA LEU A 369 19.94 -5.77 -14.91
C LEU A 369 20.08 -7.30 -15.13
N VAL A 370 19.07 -8.07 -14.73
CA VAL A 370 19.12 -9.53 -14.77
C VAL A 370 18.06 -10.18 -15.67
N SER A 371 17.16 -9.38 -16.25
CA SER A 371 16.04 -9.85 -17.09
C SER A 371 16.45 -10.56 -18.38
N HIS A 372 17.71 -10.35 -18.84
CA HIS A 372 18.31 -11.05 -19.99
C HIS A 372 18.79 -12.48 -19.67
N ARG A 373 18.79 -12.87 -18.38
CA ARG A 373 19.24 -14.18 -17.95
C ARG A 373 18.23 -15.28 -18.30
N PRO A 374 18.70 -16.52 -18.50
CA PRO A 374 17.82 -17.67 -18.73
C PRO A 374 16.81 -17.85 -17.60
N GLN A 375 15.64 -18.37 -17.96
CA GLN A 375 14.60 -18.70 -16.97
C GLN A 375 15.18 -19.67 -15.93
N GLY A 376 14.91 -19.39 -14.63
CA GLY A 376 15.43 -20.18 -13.51
C GLY A 376 16.81 -19.76 -13.00
N ASP A 377 17.53 -18.84 -13.68
CA ASP A 377 18.83 -18.35 -13.21
C ASP A 377 18.73 -17.76 -11.79
N PHE A 378 19.76 -18.04 -10.97
CA PHE A 378 19.87 -17.55 -9.59
C PHE A 378 19.78 -16.03 -9.48
N TRP A 379 20.40 -15.30 -10.43
CA TRP A 379 20.47 -13.85 -10.40
C TRP A 379 19.13 -13.16 -10.65
N ILE A 380 18.13 -13.81 -11.24
CA ILE A 380 16.78 -13.26 -11.37
C ILE A 380 16.20 -12.89 -9.99
N GLY A 381 16.65 -13.58 -8.92
CA GLY A 381 16.32 -13.28 -7.54
C GLY A 381 16.90 -11.97 -6.96
N LEU A 382 17.72 -11.22 -7.72
CA LEU A 382 18.44 -10.03 -7.24
C LEU A 382 17.57 -9.00 -6.50
N PRO A 383 16.36 -8.63 -6.96
CA PRO A 383 15.48 -7.71 -6.21
C PRO A 383 15.09 -8.27 -4.83
N PHE A 384 14.89 -9.57 -4.72
CA PHE A 384 14.52 -10.22 -3.47
C PHE A 384 15.71 -10.32 -2.51
N TYR A 385 16.93 -10.58 -3.02
CA TYR A 385 18.16 -10.54 -2.22
C TYR A 385 18.40 -9.14 -1.66
N PHE A 386 18.16 -8.10 -2.47
CA PHE A 386 18.20 -6.71 -2.01
C PHE A 386 17.17 -6.44 -0.91
N CYS A 387 15.92 -6.89 -1.08
CA CYS A 387 14.89 -6.77 -0.05
C CYS A 387 15.27 -7.53 1.25
N ALA A 388 15.85 -8.73 1.13
CA ALA A 388 16.35 -9.48 2.27
C ALA A 388 17.46 -8.73 3.02
N LEU A 389 18.39 -8.11 2.29
CA LEU A 389 19.44 -7.28 2.86
C LEU A 389 18.86 -6.06 3.61
N LEU A 390 17.89 -5.35 3.03
CA LEU A 390 17.21 -4.23 3.70
C LEU A 390 16.56 -4.65 5.00
N GLN A 391 15.86 -5.80 5.01
CA GLN A 391 15.22 -6.34 6.21
C GLN A 391 16.25 -6.79 7.26
N ALA A 392 17.37 -7.39 6.84
CA ALA A 392 18.46 -7.78 7.74
C ALA A 392 19.10 -6.54 8.40
N VAL A 393 19.37 -5.49 7.63
CA VAL A 393 19.89 -4.21 8.15
C VAL A 393 18.88 -3.59 9.12
N ALA A 394 17.59 -3.58 8.76
CA ALA A 394 16.52 -3.10 9.64
C ALA A 394 16.47 -3.90 10.95
N ALA A 395 16.63 -5.23 10.89
CA ALA A 395 16.70 -6.08 12.07
C ALA A 395 17.88 -5.71 12.99
N VAL A 396 19.08 -5.53 12.43
CA VAL A 396 20.27 -5.13 13.19
C VAL A 396 20.05 -3.79 13.89
N ILE A 397 19.51 -2.79 13.20
CA ILE A 397 19.19 -1.48 13.78
C ILE A 397 18.17 -1.61 14.92
N ALA A 398 17.10 -2.38 14.71
CA ALA A 398 16.07 -2.63 15.71
C ALA A 398 16.66 -3.33 16.95
N PHE A 399 17.50 -4.36 16.77
CA PHE A 399 18.15 -5.07 17.86
C PHE A 399 19.04 -4.15 18.71
N ARG A 400 19.88 -3.33 18.06
CA ARG A 400 20.76 -2.37 18.75
C ARG A 400 19.96 -1.34 19.54
N HIS A 401 18.93 -0.77 18.93
CA HIS A 401 18.07 0.22 19.57
C HIS A 401 17.35 -0.34 20.82
N PHE A 402 16.75 -1.52 20.71
CA PHE A 402 16.03 -2.13 21.82
C PHE A 402 16.96 -2.55 22.96
N ARG A 403 18.17 -3.03 22.64
CA ARG A 403 19.18 -3.37 23.65
C ARG A 403 19.64 -2.14 24.43
N GLN A 404 19.88 -1.03 23.77
CA GLN A 404 20.28 0.22 24.41
C GLN A 404 19.20 0.75 25.36
N ARG A 405 17.93 0.75 24.94
CA ARG A 405 16.81 1.18 25.78
C ARG A 405 16.63 0.31 27.03
N SER A 406 16.80 -1.01 26.88
CA SER A 406 16.71 -1.93 28.04
C SER A 406 17.84 -1.66 29.04
N ALA A 407 19.07 -1.38 28.58
CA ALA A 407 20.19 -1.05 29.44
C ALA A 407 19.98 0.29 30.20
N THR A 408 19.46 1.32 29.51
CA THR A 408 19.19 2.63 30.13
C THR A 408 18.07 2.53 31.17
N SER A 409 17.01 1.77 30.90
CA SER A 409 15.91 1.54 31.85
C SER A 409 16.38 0.76 33.09
N ALA A 410 17.25 -0.23 32.94
CA ALA A 410 17.82 -0.98 34.06
C ALA A 410 18.74 -0.10 34.93
N ALA A 411 19.53 0.79 34.30
CA ALA A 411 20.39 1.74 35.02
C ALA A 411 19.56 2.77 35.81
N SER A 412 18.44 3.27 35.24
CA SER A 412 17.56 4.24 35.92
C SER A 412 16.73 3.65 37.06
N SER A 413 16.50 2.33 37.05
CA SER A 413 15.80 1.62 38.15
C SER A 413 16.76 1.18 39.28
N ALA A 414 18.05 1.23 39.04
CA ALA A 414 19.11 0.88 40.03
C ALA A 414 19.70 2.10 40.72
N ALA A 415 19.43 3.32 40.21
CA ALA A 415 19.76 4.62 40.81
C ALA A 415 18.56 5.19 41.59
#